data_e2cbed2a4b8c3a1f1c6dc5cff2375f8e
#
_entry.id   e2cbed2a4b8c3a1f1c6dc5cff2375f8e
#
_cell.length_a   1.000
_cell.length_b   1.000
_cell.length_c   1.000
_cell.angle_alpha   90.00
_cell.angle_beta   90.00
_cell.angle_gamma   90.00
#
_symmetry.space_group_name_H-M   'P 1'
#
loop_
_entity.id
_entity.type
_entity.pdbx_description
1 polymer ?
#
loop_
_entity_poly.entity_id
_entity_poly.type
_entity_poly.pdbx_seq_one_letter_code
_entity_poly.pdbx_strand_id
1 'polypeptide(L)' 'LPIYTAVMDGSDVYSEVLPKNALLVMGNEANGVSEEILQLAKYRITIPNFSKNNAAESLNVATATGILLSEFRRTTET' A
#
# COMPACT_ATOMS: atom_id res chain seq x y z
N LEU A 1 15.94 -6.19 -0.40
CA LEU A 1 14.84 -5.33 -0.83
C LEU A 1 13.91 -5.03 0.33
N PRO A 2 13.55 -3.78 0.53
CA PRO A 2 12.56 -3.48 1.56
C PRO A 2 11.19 -4.04 1.17
N ILE A 3 10.43 -4.46 2.17
CA ILE A 3 9.11 -5.02 1.96
C ILE A 3 8.08 -4.00 2.42
N TYR A 4 7.23 -3.58 1.49
CA TYR A 4 6.13 -2.66 1.76
C TYR A 4 4.83 -3.43 1.72
N THR A 5 4.01 -3.23 2.72
CA THR A 5 2.71 -3.89 2.82
C THR A 5 1.61 -2.84 2.73
N ALA A 6 0.63 -3.09 1.89
CA ALA A 6 -0.52 -2.20 1.76
C ALA A 6 -1.57 -2.63 2.78
N VAL A 7 -1.80 -1.79 3.78
CA VAL A 7 -2.75 -2.08 4.85
C VAL A 7 -3.51 -0.80 5.20
N MET A 8 -4.69 -0.95 5.78
CA MET A 8 -5.54 0.20 6.04
C MET A 8 -4.97 1.16 7.07
N ASP A 9 -4.18 0.67 8.00
CA ASP A 9 -3.60 1.50 9.04
C ASP A 9 -2.15 1.88 8.76
N GLY A 10 -1.75 1.80 7.51
CA GLY A 10 -0.41 2.18 7.13
C GLY A 10 -0.22 3.68 7.00
N SER A 11 1.00 4.09 6.73
CA SER A 11 1.32 5.48 6.48
C SER A 11 0.80 5.90 5.11
N ASP A 12 0.41 7.17 5.01
CA ASP A 12 -0.07 7.72 3.75
C ASP A 12 1.02 7.60 2.68
N VAL A 13 0.72 6.85 1.63
CA VAL A 13 1.70 6.59 0.58
C VAL A 13 2.17 7.87 -0.11
N TYR A 14 1.31 8.88 -0.17
CA TYR A 14 1.67 10.12 -0.85
C TYR A 14 2.66 10.96 -0.05
N SER A 15 2.80 10.66 1.23
CA SER A 15 3.74 11.36 2.10
C SER A 15 5.06 10.62 2.29
N GLU A 16 5.16 9.42 1.71
CA GLU A 16 6.35 8.61 1.88
C GLU A 16 7.34 8.83 0.75
N VAL A 17 8.62 8.71 1.07
CA VAL A 17 9.66 8.66 0.05
C VAL A 17 9.90 7.20 -0.26
N LEU A 18 9.48 6.78 -1.43
CA LEU A 18 9.50 5.38 -1.80
C LEU A 18 10.81 5.02 -2.50
N PRO A 19 11.38 3.87 -2.19
CA PRO A 19 12.64 3.47 -2.81
C PRO A 19 12.44 3.01 -4.24
N LYS A 20 13.54 2.98 -4.98
CA LYS A 20 13.51 2.56 -6.36
C LYS A 20 13.15 1.08 -6.49
N ASN A 21 13.65 0.27 -5.59
CA ASN A 21 13.41 -1.17 -5.62
C ASN A 21 12.79 -1.60 -4.31
N ALA A 22 11.70 -2.34 -4.39
CA ALA A 22 11.00 -2.83 -3.21
C ALA A 22 10.11 -3.98 -3.59
N LEU A 23 9.72 -4.76 -2.58
CA LEU A 23 8.67 -5.74 -2.73
C LEU A 23 7.38 -5.13 -2.20
N LEU A 24 6.34 -5.21 -2.99
CA LEU A 24 5.03 -4.70 -2.59
C LEU A 24 4.10 -5.88 -2.38
N VAL A 25 3.62 -6.05 -1.15
CA VAL A 25 2.73 -7.15 -0.80
C VAL A 25 1.32 -6.62 -0.65
N MET A 26 0.42 -7.20 -1.42
CA MET A 26 -1.00 -6.86 -1.37
C MET A 26 -1.77 -7.99 -0.73
N GLY A 27 -2.71 -7.65 0.14
CA GLY A 27 -3.60 -8.65 0.69
C GLY A 27 -4.74 -8.95 -0.25
N ASN A 28 -5.40 -10.08 -0.04
CA ASN A 28 -6.60 -10.38 -0.81
C ASN A 28 -7.80 -9.70 -0.15
N GLU A 29 -8.91 -9.68 -0.86
CA GLU A 29 -10.09 -8.94 -0.40
C GLU A 29 -10.73 -9.56 0.83
N ALA A 30 -10.59 -10.86 1.00
CA ALA A 30 -11.25 -11.56 2.10
C ALA A 30 -10.44 -11.51 3.39
N ASN A 31 -9.14 -11.73 3.29
CA ASN A 31 -8.31 -11.94 4.47
C ASN A 31 -7.24 -10.89 4.68
N GLY A 32 -7.04 -10.01 3.71
CA GLY A 32 -5.96 -9.05 3.81
C GLY A 32 -4.60 -9.72 3.76
N VAL A 33 -3.63 -9.09 4.39
CA VAL A 33 -2.26 -9.59 4.42
C VAL A 33 -2.10 -10.49 5.63
N SER A 34 -1.42 -11.62 5.47
CA SER A 34 -1.25 -12.55 6.56
C SER A 34 -0.40 -11.95 7.67
N GLU A 35 -0.60 -12.47 8.89
CA GLU A 35 0.15 -12.00 10.04
C GLU A 35 1.64 -12.22 9.87
N GLU A 36 2.01 -13.33 9.26
CA GLU A 36 3.42 -13.63 9.04
C GLU A 36 4.07 -12.60 8.14
N ILE A 37 3.38 -12.19 7.09
CA ILE A 37 3.90 -11.16 6.19
C ILE A 37 3.98 -9.82 6.90
N LEU A 38 2.97 -9.49 7.72
CA LEU A 38 2.99 -8.24 8.47
C LEU A 38 4.20 -8.15 9.40
N GLN A 39 4.59 -9.27 9.98
CA GLN A 39 5.76 -9.29 10.85
C GLN A 39 7.05 -9.10 10.07
N LEU A 40 7.09 -9.58 8.84
CA LEU A 40 8.27 -9.44 7.99
C LEU A 40 8.35 -8.08 7.32
N ALA A 41 7.22 -7.48 7.06
CA ALA A 41 7.17 -6.20 6.35
C ALA A 41 7.58 -5.08 7.29
N LYS A 42 8.63 -4.39 6.93
CA LYS A 42 9.13 -3.27 7.73
C LYS A 42 8.29 -2.03 7.54
N TYR A 43 7.69 -1.87 6.38
CA TYR A 43 6.96 -0.66 6.03
C TYR A 43 5.52 -0.97 5.70
N ARG A 44 4.62 -0.14 6.23
CA ARG A 44 3.19 -0.28 5.98
C ARG A 44 2.70 1.01 5.37
N ILE A 45 2.01 0.91 4.23
CA ILE A 45 1.53 2.07 3.51
C ILE A 45 0.05 1.90 3.19
N THR A 46 -0.62 3.00 2.99
CA THR A 46 -2.03 3.00 2.62
C THR A 46 -2.32 4.10 1.63
N ILE A 47 -3.37 3.92 0.86
CA ILE A 47 -3.93 4.97 0.02
C ILE A 47 -5.02 5.65 0.83
N PRO A 48 -4.87 6.93 1.16
CA PRO A 48 -5.85 7.59 2.00
C PRO A 48 -7.23 7.58 1.35
N ASN A 49 -8.25 7.43 2.19
CA ASN A 49 -9.62 7.50 1.74
C ASN A 49 -10.13 8.90 1.96
N PHE A 50 -10.38 9.61 0.88
CA PHE A 50 -10.87 10.98 0.95
C PHE A 50 -12.39 11.06 0.88
N SER A 51 -13.07 9.94 0.82
CA SER A 51 -14.52 9.92 0.76
C SER A 51 -15.10 10.32 2.09
N LYS A 52 -16.02 11.27 2.07
CA LYS A 52 -16.68 11.69 3.30
C LYS A 52 -17.68 10.66 3.81
N ASN A 53 -18.21 9.87 2.93
CA ASN A 53 -19.15 8.85 3.33
C ASN A 53 -18.48 7.71 4.06
N ASN A 54 -17.23 7.58 3.88
CA ASN A 54 -16.45 6.61 4.60
C ASN A 54 -17.17 5.28 4.71
N ALA A 55 -17.68 4.84 3.62
CA ALA A 55 -18.47 3.63 3.60
C ALA A 55 -17.64 2.39 3.82
N ALA A 56 -16.46 2.54 4.34
CA ALA A 56 -15.57 1.44 4.59
C ALA A 56 -15.26 0.64 3.34
N GLU A 57 -15.48 1.25 2.20
CA GLU A 57 -15.17 0.58 0.96
C GLU A 57 -13.68 0.73 0.68
N SER A 58 -12.98 -0.37 0.74
CA SER A 58 -11.60 -0.37 0.32
C SER A 58 -11.57 -0.45 -1.20
N LEU A 59 -10.51 0.09 -1.78
CA LEU A 59 -10.28 -0.10 -3.20
C LEU A 59 -10.03 -1.58 -3.47
N ASN A 60 -10.47 -2.06 -4.62
CA ASN A 60 -10.15 -3.42 -4.94
C ASN A 60 -8.64 -3.56 -5.19
N VAL A 61 -8.15 -4.78 -5.10
CA VAL A 61 -6.72 -5.04 -5.13
C VAL A 61 -6.09 -4.55 -6.43
N ALA A 62 -6.76 -4.75 -7.56
CA ALA A 62 -6.17 -4.35 -8.84
C ALA A 62 -6.01 -2.83 -8.93
N THR A 63 -7.03 -2.10 -8.51
CA THR A 63 -6.98 -0.64 -8.54
C THR A 63 -5.92 -0.13 -7.57
N ALA A 64 -5.90 -0.65 -6.37
CA ALA A 64 -4.93 -0.23 -5.38
C ALA A 64 -3.50 -0.54 -5.84
N THR A 65 -3.29 -1.69 -6.43
CA THR A 65 -1.98 -2.06 -6.93
C THR A 65 -1.50 -1.07 -7.99
N GLY A 66 -2.39 -0.69 -8.91
CA GLY A 66 -2.04 0.27 -9.95
C GLY A 66 -1.62 1.61 -9.38
N ILE A 67 -2.38 2.10 -8.38
CA ILE A 67 -2.07 3.37 -7.74
C ILE A 67 -0.71 3.31 -7.04
N LEU A 68 -0.47 2.25 -6.29
CA LEU A 68 0.78 2.12 -5.55
C LEU A 68 1.98 1.98 -6.48
N LEU A 69 1.85 1.20 -7.54
CA LEU A 69 2.94 1.07 -8.50
C LEU A 69 3.24 2.41 -9.17
N SER A 70 2.20 3.17 -9.46
CA SER A 70 2.36 4.49 -10.04
C SER A 70 3.14 5.40 -9.10
N GLU A 71 2.85 5.34 -7.80
CA GLU A 71 3.54 6.18 -6.82
C GLU A 71 5.00 5.78 -6.67
N PHE A 72 5.29 4.48 -6.63
CA PHE A 72 6.67 4.04 -6.57
C PHE A 72 7.44 4.55 -7.78
N ARG A 73 6.84 4.49 -8.95
CA ARG A 73 7.48 4.94 -10.17
C ARG A 73 7.68 6.46 -10.17
N ARG A 74 6.67 7.18 -9.74
CA ARG A 74 6.73 8.64 -9.72
C ARG A 74 7.88 9.14 -8.85
N THR A 75 8.03 8.57 -7.67
CA THR A 75 9.05 9.04 -6.75
C THR A 75 10.46 8.68 -7.19
N THR A 76 10.61 7.64 -7.98
CA THR A 76 11.93 7.24 -8.44
C THR A 76 12.39 7.99 -9.69
N GLU A 77 11.49 8.68 -10.36
CA GLU A 77 11.84 9.40 -11.59
C GLU A 77 12.12 10.88 -11.35
N THR A 78 11.99 11.33 -10.14
CA THR A 78 12.36 12.70 -9.80
C THR A 78 13.83 12.80 -9.33
#